data_718463dd0c3ec5d9ee20b78312446823
#
_entry.id   718463dd0c3ec5d9ee20b78312446823
#
_cell.length_a   1.000
_cell.length_b   1.000
_cell.length_c   1.000
_cell.angle_alpha   90.00
_cell.angle_beta   90.00
_cell.angle_gamma   90.00
#
_symmetry.space_group_name_H-M   'P 1'
#
loop_
_entity.id
_entity.type
_entity.pdbx_description
1 polymer ?
#
loop_
_entity_poly.entity_id
_entity_poly.type
_entity_poly.pdbx_seq_one_letter_code
_entity_poly.pdbx_strand_id
1 'polypeptide(L)'
;MSVDERITALTQKMLRRKLYAVISAASPTPEKLKAFLPAHLEYMTALEKRGVLFASGPLADGGGPPDGAGLTILRTASAAEARELAEADPFVKNGLRKYELKEWTVMEGSLGLRVNLSDQSIEVA
;
A
#
# COMPACT_ATOMS: atom_id res chain seq x y z
N MET A 1 29.84 -22.19 -9.70
CA MET A 1 28.45 -21.97 -9.19
C MET A 1 27.54 -21.61 -10.35
N SER A 2 26.44 -22.31 -10.49
CA SER A 2 25.43 -22.02 -11.52
C SER A 2 24.67 -20.73 -11.20
N VAL A 3 23.96 -20.22 -12.19
CA VAL A 3 23.07 -19.05 -11.99
C VAL A 3 22.03 -19.36 -10.91
N ASP A 4 21.41 -20.55 -10.96
CA ASP A 4 20.42 -20.94 -9.97
C ASP A 4 20.98 -21.04 -8.56
N GLU A 5 22.18 -21.59 -8.40
CA GLU A 5 22.86 -21.64 -7.11
C GLU A 5 23.18 -20.25 -6.57
N ARG A 6 23.57 -19.32 -7.46
CA ARG A 6 23.82 -17.92 -7.07
C ARG A 6 22.52 -17.23 -6.62
N ILE A 7 21.44 -17.46 -7.34
CA ILE A 7 20.12 -16.91 -6.98
C ILE A 7 19.71 -17.42 -5.59
N THR A 8 19.84 -18.72 -5.35
CA THR A 8 19.53 -19.33 -4.06
C THR A 8 20.35 -18.71 -2.94
N ALA A 9 21.66 -18.55 -3.15
CA ALA A 9 22.56 -17.98 -2.16
C ALA A 9 22.18 -16.52 -1.84
N LEU A 10 21.87 -15.73 -2.86
CA LEU A 10 21.54 -14.30 -2.70
C LEU A 10 20.18 -14.08 -2.02
N THR A 11 19.25 -15.01 -2.18
CA THR A 11 17.87 -14.83 -1.69
C THR A 11 17.55 -15.57 -0.41
N GLN A 12 18.43 -16.45 0.07
CA GLN A 12 18.09 -17.39 1.15
C GLN A 12 17.71 -16.71 2.47
N LYS A 13 18.19 -15.51 2.75
CA LYS A 13 17.89 -14.77 3.98
C LYS A 13 16.86 -13.64 3.78
N MET A 14 16.35 -13.48 2.58
CA MET A 14 15.38 -12.44 2.28
C MET A 14 14.02 -12.71 2.95
N LEU A 15 13.23 -11.67 3.15
CA LEU A 15 11.99 -11.70 3.93
C LEU A 15 10.95 -12.68 3.39
N ARG A 16 10.70 -12.70 2.08
CA ARG A 16 9.68 -13.52 1.41
C ARG A 16 8.29 -13.37 2.00
N ARG A 17 7.93 -12.17 2.39
CA ARG A 17 6.61 -11.93 2.97
C ARG A 17 5.61 -11.58 1.87
N LYS A 18 4.48 -12.29 1.84
CA LYS A 18 3.40 -12.00 0.91
C LYS A 18 2.50 -10.89 1.45
N LEU A 19 2.37 -9.84 0.66
CA LEU A 19 1.44 -8.77 0.86
C LEU A 19 0.57 -8.65 -0.39
N TYR A 20 -0.43 -7.80 -0.35
CA TYR A 20 -1.31 -7.58 -1.49
C TYR A 20 -1.31 -6.12 -1.86
N ALA A 21 -1.02 -5.85 -3.13
CA ALA A 21 -0.99 -4.49 -3.67
C ALA A 21 -2.29 -4.19 -4.40
N VAL A 22 -2.99 -3.18 -3.93
CA VAL A 22 -4.16 -2.60 -4.59
C VAL A 22 -3.65 -1.39 -5.38
N ILE A 23 -3.63 -1.51 -6.69
CA ILE A 23 -3.09 -0.48 -7.59
C ILE A 23 -4.28 0.19 -8.28
N SER A 24 -4.53 1.43 -7.93
CA SER A 24 -5.67 2.19 -8.43
C SER A 24 -5.25 3.09 -9.58
N ALA A 25 -6.02 3.06 -10.67
CA ALA A 25 -5.82 3.94 -11.80
C ALA A 25 -6.29 5.36 -11.49
N ALA A 26 -5.87 6.32 -12.31
CA ALA A 26 -6.40 7.67 -12.26
C ALA A 26 -7.93 7.67 -12.37
N SER A 27 -8.58 8.52 -11.57
CA SER A 27 -10.04 8.61 -11.58
C SER A 27 -10.53 9.30 -12.86
N PRO A 28 -11.61 8.79 -13.50
CA PRO A 28 -12.23 9.51 -14.61
C PRO A 28 -12.96 10.78 -14.16
N THR A 29 -13.20 10.94 -12.86
CA THR A 29 -13.88 12.09 -12.28
C THR A 29 -13.12 12.61 -11.06
N PRO A 30 -11.88 13.15 -11.27
CA PRO A 30 -11.04 13.55 -10.14
C PRO A 30 -11.66 14.64 -9.27
N GLU A 31 -12.52 15.46 -9.82
CA GLU A 31 -13.23 16.51 -9.09
C GLU A 31 -14.21 15.96 -8.02
N LYS A 32 -14.64 14.70 -8.19
CA LYS A 32 -15.54 14.05 -7.23
C LYS A 32 -14.80 13.41 -6.07
N LEU A 33 -13.49 13.19 -6.19
CA LEU A 33 -12.70 12.54 -5.15
C LEU A 33 -12.69 13.33 -3.86
N LYS A 34 -12.65 14.66 -3.95
CA LYS A 34 -12.56 15.54 -2.79
C LYS A 34 -13.71 15.32 -1.79
N ALA A 35 -14.93 15.11 -2.29
CA ALA A 35 -16.09 14.89 -1.43
C ALA A 35 -16.01 13.58 -0.65
N PHE A 36 -15.35 12.56 -1.22
CA PHE A 36 -15.21 11.23 -0.60
C PHE A 36 -13.86 11.02 0.07
N LEU A 37 -12.94 11.97 -0.03
CA LEU A 37 -11.61 11.85 0.54
C LEU A 37 -11.63 11.68 2.07
N PRO A 38 -12.43 12.44 2.84
CA PRO A 38 -12.48 12.21 4.29
C PRO A 38 -12.87 10.77 4.64
N ALA A 39 -13.91 10.23 4.00
CA ALA A 39 -14.34 8.85 4.25
C ALA A 39 -13.27 7.83 3.87
N HIS A 40 -12.58 8.04 2.75
CA HIS A 40 -11.46 7.20 2.32
C HIS A 40 -10.33 7.22 3.35
N LEU A 41 -9.94 8.39 3.83
CA LEU A 41 -8.86 8.53 4.82
C LEU A 41 -9.24 7.89 6.16
N GLU A 42 -10.48 8.05 6.61
CA GLU A 42 -10.97 7.40 7.82
C GLU A 42 -10.93 5.87 7.68
N TYR A 43 -11.30 5.36 6.51
CA TYR A 43 -11.25 3.94 6.21
C TYR A 43 -9.81 3.42 6.26
N MET A 44 -8.86 4.12 5.61
CA MET A 44 -7.45 3.74 5.59
C MET A 44 -6.83 3.76 7.00
N THR A 45 -7.10 4.78 7.79
CA THR A 45 -6.57 4.86 9.15
C THR A 45 -7.20 3.80 10.07
N ALA A 46 -8.44 3.41 9.84
CA ALA A 46 -9.04 2.29 10.56
C ALA A 46 -8.35 0.96 10.22
N LEU A 47 -8.02 0.73 8.95
CA LEU A 47 -7.25 -0.45 8.54
C LEU A 47 -5.84 -0.45 9.14
N GLU A 48 -5.21 0.72 9.23
CA GLU A 48 -3.91 0.89 9.88
C GLU A 48 -3.99 0.44 11.35
N LYS A 49 -4.98 0.91 12.10
CA LYS A 49 -5.17 0.55 13.51
C LYS A 49 -5.47 -0.94 13.71
N ARG A 50 -6.12 -1.57 12.74
CA ARG A 50 -6.35 -3.02 12.75
C ARG A 50 -5.10 -3.83 12.40
N GLY A 51 -4.03 -3.18 11.96
CA GLY A 51 -2.79 -3.86 11.56
C GLY A 51 -2.83 -4.48 10.17
N VAL A 52 -3.89 -4.27 9.39
CA VAL A 52 -4.01 -4.86 8.05
C VAL A 52 -3.50 -3.95 6.94
N LEU A 53 -3.23 -2.68 7.23
CA LEU A 53 -2.63 -1.76 6.28
C LEU A 53 -1.12 -1.66 6.53
N PHE A 54 -0.32 -2.03 5.53
CA PHE A 54 1.12 -1.84 5.58
C PHE A 54 1.50 -0.40 5.23
N ALA A 55 1.02 0.09 4.10
CA ALA A 55 1.27 1.46 3.64
C ALA A 55 0.28 1.80 2.53
N SER A 56 -0.01 3.08 2.38
CA SER A 56 -0.91 3.57 1.34
C SER A 56 -0.59 5.02 1.02
N GLY A 57 -0.86 5.42 -0.21
CA GLY A 57 -0.72 6.80 -0.62
C GLY A 57 -1.06 7.02 -2.08
N PRO A 58 -1.22 8.28 -2.48
CA PRO A 58 -1.48 8.61 -3.88
C PRO A 58 -0.24 8.40 -4.74
N LEU A 59 -0.49 8.01 -5.99
CA LEU A 59 0.53 7.98 -7.03
C LEU A 59 0.31 9.18 -7.93
N ALA A 60 1.40 9.77 -8.40
CA ALA A 60 1.34 10.88 -9.36
C ALA A 60 2.55 10.78 -10.27
N ASP A 61 2.43 11.32 -11.47
CA ASP A 61 3.59 11.54 -12.33
C ASP A 61 4.45 12.63 -11.69
N GLY A 62 5.75 12.47 -11.73
CA GLY A 62 6.67 13.40 -11.06
C GLY A 62 6.36 14.86 -11.39
N GLY A 63 6.03 15.66 -10.36
CA GLY A 63 5.73 17.08 -10.50
C GLY A 63 4.28 17.41 -10.84
N GLY A 64 3.41 16.43 -11.08
CA GLY A 64 2.00 16.67 -11.35
C GLY A 64 1.12 16.57 -10.10
N PRO A 65 -0.09 17.12 -10.11
CA PRO A 65 -1.04 16.92 -9.02
C PRO A 65 -1.57 15.49 -9.01
N PRO A 66 -2.01 14.98 -7.83
CA PRO A 66 -2.67 13.68 -7.78
C PRO A 66 -3.94 13.64 -8.64
N ASP A 67 -4.13 12.55 -9.37
CA ASP A 67 -5.27 12.35 -10.27
C ASP A 67 -6.21 11.23 -9.83
N GLY A 68 -6.04 10.74 -8.62
CA GLY A 68 -6.82 9.64 -8.07
C GLY A 68 -6.15 8.28 -8.19
N ALA A 69 -4.99 8.19 -8.84
CA ALA A 69 -4.18 6.99 -8.81
C ALA A 69 -3.62 6.78 -7.41
N GLY A 70 -3.47 5.54 -7.00
CA GLY A 70 -2.99 5.23 -5.66
C GLY A 70 -2.42 3.83 -5.53
N LEU A 71 -1.71 3.62 -4.44
CA LEU A 71 -1.16 2.32 -4.07
C LEU A 71 -1.50 2.05 -2.62
N THR A 72 -2.10 0.89 -2.36
CA THR A 72 -2.42 0.44 -1.01
C THR A 72 -1.87 -0.96 -0.83
N ILE A 73 -1.06 -1.16 0.20
CA ILE A 73 -0.44 -2.46 0.49
C ILE A 73 -1.09 -3.04 1.74
N LEU A 74 -1.69 -4.22 1.58
CA LEU A 74 -2.46 -4.88 2.64
C LEU A 74 -1.76 -6.13 3.17
N ARG A 75 -1.86 -6.33 4.49
CA ARG A 75 -1.42 -7.55 5.19
C ARG A 75 -2.63 -8.43 5.45
N THR A 76 -3.10 -9.14 4.46
CA THR A 76 -4.21 -10.09 4.62
C THR A 76 -3.71 -11.51 4.41
N ALA A 77 -4.45 -12.48 4.91
CA ALA A 77 -4.09 -13.89 4.77
C ALA A 77 -4.32 -14.40 3.35
N SER A 78 -5.18 -13.74 2.58
CA SER A 78 -5.56 -14.20 1.24
C SER A 78 -5.86 -13.04 0.31
N ALA A 79 -5.81 -13.32 -0.99
CA ALA A 79 -6.25 -12.38 -2.01
C ALA A 79 -7.74 -12.04 -1.87
N ALA A 80 -8.56 -13.01 -1.46
CA ALA A 80 -10.00 -12.78 -1.26
C ALA A 80 -10.27 -11.73 -0.19
N GLU A 81 -9.57 -11.81 0.94
CA GLU A 81 -9.68 -10.80 2.01
C GLU A 81 -9.20 -9.44 1.53
N ALA A 82 -8.09 -9.39 0.80
CA ALA A 82 -7.58 -8.13 0.25
C ALA A 82 -8.60 -7.50 -0.70
N ARG A 83 -9.26 -8.30 -1.52
CA ARG A 83 -10.30 -7.84 -2.44
C ARG A 83 -11.50 -7.27 -1.70
N GLU A 84 -11.96 -7.94 -0.65
CA GLU A 84 -13.04 -7.44 0.18
C GLU A 84 -12.73 -6.06 0.76
N LEU A 85 -11.49 -5.87 1.26
CA LEU A 85 -11.06 -4.59 1.81
C LEU A 85 -10.96 -3.51 0.73
N ALA A 86 -10.48 -3.87 -0.47
CA ALA A 86 -10.40 -2.92 -1.58
C ALA A 86 -11.80 -2.48 -2.05
N GLU A 87 -12.75 -3.41 -2.12
CA GLU A 87 -14.13 -3.11 -2.52
C GLU A 87 -14.87 -2.24 -1.50
N ALA A 88 -14.48 -2.29 -0.25
CA ALA A 88 -15.08 -1.49 0.82
C ALA A 88 -14.50 -0.06 0.92
N ASP A 89 -13.43 0.24 0.20
CA ASP A 89 -12.90 1.61 0.11
C ASP A 89 -13.99 2.54 -0.45
N PRO A 90 -14.32 3.65 0.22
CA PRO A 90 -15.33 4.59 -0.27
C PRO A 90 -15.13 5.06 -1.71
N PHE A 91 -13.90 5.20 -2.19
CA PHE A 91 -13.65 5.55 -3.59
C PHE A 91 -14.09 4.44 -4.54
N VAL A 92 -13.79 3.20 -4.22
CA VAL A 92 -14.17 2.04 -5.03
C VAL A 92 -15.66 1.80 -4.94
N LYS A 93 -16.19 1.80 -3.72
CA LYS A 93 -17.60 1.55 -3.43
C LYS A 93 -18.53 2.53 -4.16
N ASN A 94 -18.09 3.77 -4.32
CA ASN A 94 -18.85 4.83 -4.99
C ASN A 94 -18.51 5.00 -6.47
N GLY A 95 -17.78 4.05 -7.05
CA GLY A 95 -17.49 4.04 -8.48
C GLY A 95 -16.50 5.10 -8.96
N LEU A 96 -15.75 5.72 -8.04
CA LEU A 96 -14.82 6.79 -8.36
C LEU A 96 -13.43 6.29 -8.73
N ARG A 97 -13.14 5.02 -8.48
CA ARG A 97 -11.82 4.43 -8.64
C ARG A 97 -11.94 2.98 -9.05
N LYS A 98 -11.12 2.56 -10.01
CA LYS A 98 -10.92 1.16 -10.39
C LYS A 98 -9.54 0.73 -9.94
N TYR A 99 -9.38 -0.55 -9.64
CA TYR A 99 -8.11 -1.07 -9.15
C TYR A 99 -7.77 -2.41 -9.76
N GLU A 100 -6.49 -2.76 -9.67
CA GLU A 100 -5.97 -4.12 -9.88
C GLU A 100 -5.42 -4.62 -8.56
N LEU A 101 -5.59 -5.92 -8.31
CA LEU A 101 -5.02 -6.58 -7.14
C LEU A 101 -3.87 -7.46 -7.57
N LYS A 102 -2.71 -7.28 -6.94
CA LYS A 102 -1.51 -8.08 -7.17
C LYS A 102 -0.99 -8.65 -5.87
N GLU A 103 -0.52 -9.90 -5.90
CA GLU A 103 0.25 -10.44 -4.79
C GLU A 103 1.67 -9.90 -4.91
N TRP A 104 2.22 -9.40 -3.80
CA TRP A 104 3.57 -8.87 -3.74
C TRP A 104 4.38 -9.65 -2.72
N THR A 105 5.40 -10.36 -3.17
CA THR A 105 6.34 -11.01 -2.27
C THR A 105 7.47 -10.04 -1.98
N VAL A 106 7.49 -9.51 -0.76
CA VAL A 106 8.53 -8.56 -0.33
C VAL A 106 9.80 -9.33 -0.01
N MET A 107 10.87 -9.02 -0.69
CA MET A 107 12.15 -9.71 -0.58
C MET A 107 13.22 -8.86 0.09
N GLU A 108 13.47 -7.68 -0.44
CA GLU A 108 14.53 -6.77 0.00
C GLU A 108 14.00 -5.36 0.19
N GLY A 109 14.73 -4.57 0.96
CA GLY A 109 14.39 -3.22 1.32
C GLY A 109 14.79 -2.96 2.75
N SER A 110 14.55 -1.77 3.24
CA SER A 110 14.86 -1.43 4.63
C SER A 110 13.92 -0.36 5.17
N LEU A 111 13.69 -0.41 6.48
CA LEU A 111 13.02 0.64 7.23
C LEU A 111 14.04 1.25 8.19
N GLY A 112 14.09 2.58 8.24
CA GLY A 112 14.90 3.29 9.21
C GLY A 112 13.99 3.97 10.23
N LEU A 113 14.32 3.83 11.51
CA LEU A 113 13.63 4.52 12.60
C LEU A 113 14.64 5.33 13.40
N ARG A 114 14.28 6.56 13.74
CA ARG A 114 15.05 7.40 14.66
C ARG A 114 14.22 7.63 15.92
N VAL A 115 14.83 7.34 17.05
CA VAL A 115 14.23 7.66 18.35
C VAL A 115 14.97 8.84 18.94
N ASN A 116 14.29 9.94 19.19
CA ASN A 116 14.87 11.15 19.78
C ASN A 116 14.66 11.09 21.30
N LEU A 117 15.76 11.12 22.04
CA LEU A 117 15.70 10.92 23.49
C LEU A 117 15.18 12.16 24.26
N SER A 118 15.29 13.36 23.67
CA SER A 118 14.85 14.57 24.35
C SER A 118 13.34 14.65 24.58
N ASP A 119 12.55 14.03 23.70
CA ASP A 119 11.09 14.04 23.77
C ASP A 119 10.47 12.67 23.53
N GLN A 120 11.31 11.63 23.36
CA GLN A 120 10.89 10.26 23.08
C GLN A 120 10.08 10.09 21.78
N SER A 121 10.20 11.05 20.87
CA SER A 121 9.54 10.93 19.55
C SER A 121 10.24 9.91 18.66
N ILE A 122 9.48 9.34 17.73
CA ILE A 122 9.97 8.38 16.73
C ILE A 122 9.74 8.96 15.35
N GLU A 123 10.77 8.92 14.50
CA GLU A 123 10.69 9.36 13.12
C GLU A 123 10.99 8.21 12.19
N VAL A 124 10.24 8.12 11.08
CA VAL A 124 10.52 7.19 10.00
C VAL A 124 11.50 7.85 9.03
N ALA A 125 12.63 7.18 8.80
CA ALA A 125 13.64 7.69 7.88
C ALA A 125 13.27 7.42 6.42
#